data_18034dd75cd8aacf3749186f3afb7a9d
#
_entry.id   18034dd75cd8aacf3749186f3afb7a9d
#
_cell.length_a   1.000
_cell.length_b   1.000
_cell.length_c   1.000
_cell.angle_alpha   90.00
_cell.angle_beta   90.00
_cell.angle_gamma   90.00
#
_symmetry.space_group_name_H-M   'P 1'
#
loop_
_entity.id
_entity.type
_entity.pdbx_description
1 polymer ?
#
loop_
_entity_poly.entity_id
_entity_poly.type
_entity_poly.pdbx_seq_one_letter_code
_entity_poly.pdbx_strand_id
1 'polypeptide(L)'
;MKILLLNQCFYPDVVSTAQHASDLVAALAERGHEVTVVASRRAYDNPDTEFCKKERWRGSRILRVPCLALGKTSKWRRAANFASFFVSCMLRLLFLPRFDVVMALTSPPLISFLGALFAKLKGGQFIFWVMDLNPDEAVAAGWLHKDSKTAKLLDSLLLFSLRVADEIVVLDRFMRDRVVRKGISAQKVSIIPPWAHSEVVHYDQDGRGAFRERHGLTGKYVVMYSGNHSPCHPLNTVLEAATRLADHPEIVFCFVGGGSEFATVKTFAARFGLANIRCLAYQPLSELSASLSAADLHIVVMGAPLVGIVHTCKIYNIMCVGSPVLYIGPAESHVMDIAAGNGIPLSSAEHGDVDTVVRKILAGVHRKVPDDGMLKRGRNFRQEQLVPRLTSLVEALQPARETVPVPALSSVAAGPSNDDVPQSLAAAAGQERNWSQGD
;
A
#
# COMPACT_ATOMS: atom_id res chain seq x y z
N MET A 1 1.28 -2.00 23.23
CA MET A 1 1.34 -3.40 22.70
C MET A 1 2.69 -3.68 22.10
N LYS A 2 3.10 -4.95 22.07
CA LYS A 2 4.24 -5.43 21.27
C LYS A 2 3.74 -5.93 19.93
N ILE A 3 4.16 -5.29 18.85
CA ILE A 3 3.69 -5.58 17.50
C ILE A 3 4.85 -6.08 16.63
N LEU A 4 4.64 -7.20 15.94
CA LEU A 4 5.57 -7.73 14.96
C LEU A 4 5.03 -7.51 13.55
N LEU A 5 5.82 -6.88 12.67
CA LEU A 5 5.50 -6.74 11.26
C LEU A 5 6.47 -7.54 10.40
N LEU A 6 5.94 -8.34 9.49
CA LEU A 6 6.69 -9.19 8.56
C LEU A 6 6.49 -8.71 7.13
N ASN A 7 7.53 -8.17 6.52
CA ASN A 7 7.56 -7.83 5.09
C ASN A 7 9.00 -7.79 4.60
N GLN A 8 9.27 -8.34 3.41
CA GLN A 8 10.62 -8.33 2.84
C GLN A 8 11.12 -6.90 2.61
N CYS A 9 10.26 -6.05 2.06
CA CYS A 9 10.57 -4.67 1.73
C CYS A 9 10.15 -3.75 2.89
N PHE A 10 11.04 -2.88 3.32
CA PHE A 10 10.80 -1.87 4.35
C PHE A 10 11.73 -0.68 4.13
N TYR A 11 11.44 0.48 4.77
CA TYR A 11 12.30 1.65 4.71
C TYR A 11 13.80 1.26 4.74
N PRO A 12 14.66 1.83 3.88
CA PRO A 12 14.42 2.92 2.93
C PRO A 12 14.02 2.46 1.51
N ASP A 13 13.53 1.22 1.31
CA ASP A 13 13.01 0.79 0.01
C ASP A 13 11.86 1.70 -0.45
N VAL A 14 11.84 2.03 -1.74
CA VAL A 14 10.85 2.94 -2.35
C VAL A 14 9.65 2.21 -3.00
N VAL A 15 9.60 0.88 -2.92
CA VAL A 15 8.45 0.12 -3.45
C VAL A 15 7.20 0.36 -2.60
N SER A 16 6.03 0.35 -3.23
CA SER A 16 4.76 0.74 -2.61
C SER A 16 4.49 0.02 -1.28
N THR A 17 4.70 -1.30 -1.22
CA THR A 17 4.49 -2.08 0.01
C THR A 17 5.42 -1.67 1.14
N ALA A 18 6.67 -1.24 0.83
CA ALA A 18 7.60 -0.74 1.83
C ALA A 18 7.16 0.62 2.38
N GLN A 19 6.70 1.52 1.51
CA GLN A 19 6.24 2.84 1.91
C GLN A 19 5.02 2.74 2.83
N HIS A 20 3.98 1.99 2.43
CA HIS A 20 2.78 1.80 3.26
C HIS A 20 3.09 1.11 4.60
N ALA A 21 3.98 0.08 4.60
CA ALA A 21 4.42 -0.56 5.83
C ALA A 21 5.17 0.41 6.76
N SER A 22 6.00 1.28 6.19
CA SER A 22 6.76 2.28 6.95
C SER A 22 5.85 3.33 7.58
N ASP A 23 4.86 3.84 6.83
CA ASP A 23 3.89 4.80 7.33
C ASP A 23 3.09 4.23 8.52
N LEU A 24 2.62 2.99 8.38
CA LEU A 24 1.91 2.30 9.47
C LEU A 24 2.80 2.11 10.70
N VAL A 25 4.03 1.65 10.51
CA VAL A 25 4.98 1.42 11.61
C VAL A 25 5.31 2.72 12.34
N ALA A 26 5.52 3.81 11.61
CA ALA A 26 5.77 5.13 12.20
C ALA A 26 4.56 5.56 13.05
N ALA A 27 3.35 5.49 12.52
CA ALA A 27 2.13 5.87 13.23
C ALA A 27 1.87 5.01 14.49
N LEU A 28 2.12 3.70 14.43
CA LEU A 28 2.00 2.83 15.60
C LEU A 28 3.05 3.16 16.67
N ALA A 29 4.30 3.45 16.27
CA ALA A 29 5.35 3.84 17.20
C ALA A 29 5.07 5.20 17.87
N GLU A 30 4.56 6.18 17.13
CA GLU A 30 4.11 7.49 17.64
C GLU A 30 2.97 7.36 18.66
N ARG A 31 2.13 6.33 18.53
CA ARG A 31 1.08 6.00 19.52
C ARG A 31 1.60 5.20 20.72
N GLY A 32 2.92 5.00 20.84
CA GLY A 32 3.56 4.37 22.00
C GLY A 32 3.60 2.84 21.94
N HIS A 33 3.39 2.22 20.78
CA HIS A 33 3.53 0.77 20.62
C HIS A 33 4.99 0.36 20.39
N GLU A 34 5.39 -0.79 20.94
CA GLU A 34 6.69 -1.41 20.68
C GLU A 34 6.67 -2.17 19.37
N VAL A 35 7.05 -1.53 18.26
CA VAL A 35 7.00 -2.16 16.96
C VAL A 35 8.34 -2.79 16.60
N THR A 36 8.33 -4.07 16.21
CA THR A 36 9.47 -4.79 15.65
C THR A 36 9.16 -5.19 14.21
N VAL A 37 10.03 -4.86 13.28
CA VAL A 37 9.90 -5.21 11.86
C VAL A 37 10.96 -6.26 11.52
N VAL A 38 10.57 -7.33 10.81
CA VAL A 38 11.51 -8.25 10.16
C VAL A 38 11.49 -8.01 8.66
N ALA A 39 12.61 -7.56 8.11
CA ALA A 39 12.75 -7.20 6.71
C ALA A 39 14.04 -7.75 6.09
N SER A 40 14.19 -7.58 4.77
CA SER A 40 15.41 -7.95 4.05
C SER A 40 16.59 -7.02 4.40
N ARG A 41 17.79 -7.60 4.39
CA ARG A 41 19.04 -6.85 4.49
C ARG A 41 19.44 -6.21 3.15
N ARG A 42 18.85 -6.63 2.04
CA ARG A 42 19.12 -6.09 0.70
C ARG A 42 17.93 -5.32 0.17
N ALA A 43 18.23 -4.21 -0.50
CA ALA A 43 17.20 -3.42 -1.17
C ALA A 43 16.50 -4.24 -2.27
N TYR A 44 15.22 -3.98 -2.44
CA TYR A 44 14.39 -4.75 -3.36
C TYR A 44 14.72 -4.47 -4.83
N ASP A 45 14.92 -3.21 -5.20
CA ASP A 45 15.18 -2.83 -6.59
C ASP A 45 16.68 -2.78 -6.93
N ASN A 46 17.54 -2.52 -5.95
CA ASN A 46 18.99 -2.55 -6.11
C ASN A 46 19.61 -3.57 -5.15
N PRO A 47 19.77 -4.84 -5.56
CA PRO A 47 20.29 -5.91 -4.69
C PRO A 47 21.72 -5.69 -4.16
N ASP A 48 22.49 -4.79 -4.78
CA ASP A 48 23.85 -4.45 -4.34
C ASP A 48 23.84 -3.55 -3.11
N THR A 49 22.73 -2.84 -2.86
CA THR A 49 22.55 -2.03 -1.66
C THR A 49 22.23 -2.93 -0.47
N GLU A 50 23.08 -2.85 0.56
CA GLU A 50 22.95 -3.62 1.78
C GLU A 50 22.68 -2.71 2.99
N PHE A 51 21.68 -3.08 3.79
CA PHE A 51 21.25 -2.36 4.99
C PHE A 51 21.86 -2.95 6.27
N CYS A 52 21.88 -2.18 7.36
CA CYS A 52 22.35 -2.63 8.68
C CYS A 52 21.52 -3.82 9.19
N LYS A 53 22.16 -4.78 9.88
CA LYS A 53 21.48 -5.96 10.46
C LYS A 53 20.39 -5.59 11.48
N LYS A 54 20.61 -4.54 12.25
CA LYS A 54 19.69 -4.03 13.27
C LYS A 54 19.80 -2.52 13.28
N GLU A 55 18.67 -1.86 13.31
CA GLU A 55 18.60 -0.41 13.41
C GLU A 55 17.33 0.01 14.18
N ARG A 56 17.29 1.26 14.63
CA ARG A 56 16.07 1.90 15.12
C ARG A 56 15.65 2.96 14.12
N TRP A 57 14.37 3.00 13.82
CA TRP A 57 13.81 3.98 12.92
C TRP A 57 12.46 4.45 13.44
N ARG A 58 12.29 5.75 13.65
CA ARG A 58 11.05 6.37 14.21
C ARG A 58 10.51 5.60 15.42
N GLY A 59 11.36 5.27 16.40
CA GLY A 59 10.98 4.55 17.61
C GLY A 59 10.83 3.02 17.46
N SER A 60 10.72 2.50 16.24
CA SER A 60 10.60 1.07 15.96
C SER A 60 11.94 0.36 15.87
N ARG A 61 11.94 -0.97 16.07
CA ARG A 61 13.11 -1.85 15.95
C ARG A 61 13.07 -2.62 14.64
N ILE A 62 14.07 -2.44 13.78
CA ILE A 62 14.18 -3.17 12.51
C ILE A 62 15.21 -4.27 12.64
N LEU A 63 14.82 -5.50 12.32
CA LEU A 63 15.63 -6.70 12.30
C LEU A 63 15.74 -7.18 10.85
N ARG A 64 16.90 -7.00 10.24
CA ARG A 64 17.11 -7.40 8.86
C ARG A 64 17.76 -8.77 8.77
N VAL A 65 17.13 -9.64 7.97
CA VAL A 65 17.61 -10.99 7.71
C VAL A 65 18.33 -11.07 6.36
N PRO A 66 19.35 -11.93 6.23
CA PRO A 66 20.05 -12.11 4.97
C PRO A 66 19.12 -12.73 3.91
N CYS A 67 19.32 -12.34 2.66
CA CYS A 67 18.69 -12.98 1.52
C CYS A 67 19.64 -13.00 0.33
N LEU A 68 19.44 -13.95 -0.57
CA LEU A 68 20.18 -14.02 -1.83
C LEU A 68 19.80 -12.83 -2.72
N ALA A 69 20.74 -12.41 -3.56
CA ALA A 69 20.63 -11.28 -4.48
C ALA A 69 21.03 -11.72 -5.90
N LEU A 70 20.38 -12.75 -6.41
CA LEU A 70 20.69 -13.34 -7.73
C LEU A 70 20.12 -12.51 -8.91
N GLY A 71 19.56 -11.32 -8.64
CA GLY A 71 18.87 -10.51 -9.63
C GLY A 71 17.45 -10.99 -9.92
N LYS A 72 16.77 -10.28 -10.85
CA LYS A 72 15.33 -10.50 -11.16
C LYS A 72 15.12 -11.01 -12.60
N THR A 73 16.17 -11.30 -13.35
CA THR A 73 16.13 -11.60 -14.78
C THR A 73 15.44 -12.92 -15.13
N SER A 74 15.46 -13.92 -14.24
CA SER A 74 14.81 -15.21 -14.47
C SER A 74 13.88 -15.61 -13.32
N LYS A 75 12.87 -16.44 -13.64
CA LYS A 75 11.86 -16.90 -12.67
C LYS A 75 12.51 -17.65 -11.50
N TRP A 76 13.49 -18.54 -11.77
CA TRP A 76 14.15 -19.32 -10.73
C TRP A 76 15.01 -18.46 -9.79
N ARG A 77 15.67 -17.41 -10.30
CA ARG A 77 16.45 -16.45 -9.46
C ARG A 77 15.53 -15.70 -8.49
N ARG A 78 14.37 -15.25 -8.96
CA ARG A 78 13.36 -14.64 -8.09
C ARG A 78 12.86 -15.61 -7.04
N ALA A 79 12.56 -16.85 -7.43
CA ALA A 79 12.13 -17.89 -6.50
C ALA A 79 13.21 -18.19 -5.43
N ALA A 80 14.48 -18.28 -5.82
CA ALA A 80 15.60 -18.49 -4.91
C ALA A 80 15.77 -17.31 -3.93
N ASN A 81 15.66 -16.07 -4.40
CA ASN A 81 15.71 -14.88 -3.55
C ASN A 81 14.57 -14.91 -2.51
N PHE A 82 13.34 -15.22 -2.91
CA PHE A 82 12.19 -15.32 -2.00
C PHE A 82 12.34 -16.47 -1.00
N ALA A 83 12.77 -17.65 -1.46
CA ALA A 83 12.99 -18.81 -0.60
C ALA A 83 14.08 -18.53 0.44
N SER A 84 15.18 -17.88 0.04
CA SER A 84 16.26 -17.55 0.98
C SER A 84 15.82 -16.57 2.06
N PHE A 85 15.03 -15.54 1.71
CA PHE A 85 14.43 -14.63 2.69
C PHE A 85 13.46 -15.37 3.60
N PHE A 86 12.59 -16.22 3.04
CA PHE A 86 11.62 -17.00 3.78
C PHE A 86 12.28 -17.89 4.84
N VAL A 87 13.32 -18.64 4.47
CA VAL A 87 14.09 -19.49 5.40
C VAL A 87 14.78 -18.63 6.47
N SER A 88 15.44 -17.54 6.08
CA SER A 88 16.11 -16.65 7.03
C SER A 88 15.12 -15.98 8.01
N CYS A 89 13.94 -15.62 7.53
CA CYS A 89 12.85 -15.09 8.35
C CYS A 89 12.35 -16.17 9.32
N MET A 90 12.10 -17.38 8.86
CA MET A 90 11.67 -18.50 9.69
C MET A 90 12.66 -18.76 10.84
N LEU A 91 13.96 -18.87 10.52
CA LEU A 91 15.01 -19.04 11.53
C LEU A 91 15.03 -17.89 12.54
N ARG A 92 14.84 -16.64 12.06
CA ARG A 92 14.78 -15.48 12.94
C ARG A 92 13.60 -15.52 13.90
N LEU A 93 12.42 -15.91 13.40
CA LEU A 93 11.19 -16.00 14.18
C LEU A 93 11.29 -17.01 15.34
N LEU A 94 12.03 -18.10 15.19
CA LEU A 94 12.23 -19.08 16.27
C LEU A 94 12.76 -18.45 17.56
N PHE A 95 13.63 -17.44 17.44
CA PHE A 95 14.30 -16.76 18.56
C PHE A 95 13.61 -15.46 19.00
N LEU A 96 12.46 -15.11 18.41
CA LEU A 96 11.70 -13.93 18.84
C LEU A 96 10.75 -14.29 19.99
N PRO A 97 10.53 -13.36 20.94
CA PRO A 97 9.54 -13.54 21.98
C PRO A 97 8.11 -13.50 21.42
N ARG A 98 7.13 -13.73 22.28
CA ARG A 98 5.71 -13.50 21.96
C ARG A 98 5.45 -12.02 21.69
N PHE A 99 4.53 -11.75 20.77
CA PHE A 99 3.98 -10.43 20.45
C PHE A 99 2.46 -10.45 20.68
N ASP A 100 1.90 -9.28 20.99
CA ASP A 100 0.45 -9.14 21.17
C ASP A 100 -0.26 -9.22 19.82
N VAL A 101 0.32 -8.56 18.79
CA VAL A 101 -0.16 -8.58 17.41
C VAL A 101 0.98 -8.94 16.47
N VAL A 102 0.70 -9.84 15.54
CA VAL A 102 1.58 -10.21 14.43
C VAL A 102 0.90 -9.78 13.14
N MET A 103 1.55 -8.94 12.37
CA MET A 103 1.05 -8.50 11.06
C MET A 103 1.99 -9.01 9.97
N ALA A 104 1.44 -9.58 8.92
CA ALA A 104 2.21 -9.94 7.72
C ALA A 104 1.58 -9.33 6.48
N LEU A 105 2.43 -8.79 5.59
CA LEU A 105 2.04 -8.34 4.26
C LEU A 105 2.20 -9.48 3.24
N THR A 106 2.53 -9.13 1.99
CA THR A 106 2.58 -10.07 0.86
C THR A 106 3.95 -10.14 0.16
N SER A 107 4.95 -9.43 0.65
CA SER A 107 6.32 -9.50 0.12
C SER A 107 7.28 -10.20 1.12
N PRO A 108 7.87 -11.36 0.74
CA PRO A 108 7.63 -12.11 -0.48
C PRO A 108 6.27 -12.83 -0.43
N PRO A 109 5.81 -13.39 -1.57
CA PRO A 109 4.62 -14.24 -1.57
C PRO A 109 4.64 -15.25 -0.42
N LEU A 110 3.50 -15.41 0.26
CA LEU A 110 3.30 -16.35 1.38
C LEU A 110 4.09 -16.07 2.68
N ILE A 111 4.66 -14.89 2.85
CA ILE A 111 5.24 -14.50 4.15
C ILE A 111 4.18 -14.55 5.26
N SER A 112 2.91 -14.35 4.91
CA SER A 112 1.76 -14.50 5.80
C SER A 112 1.67 -15.89 6.44
N PHE A 113 2.12 -16.93 5.76
CA PHE A 113 2.18 -18.29 6.33
C PHE A 113 3.11 -18.35 7.55
N LEU A 114 4.28 -17.69 7.48
CA LEU A 114 5.18 -17.61 8.64
C LEU A 114 4.57 -16.77 9.77
N GLY A 115 3.88 -15.67 9.45
CA GLY A 115 3.17 -14.85 10.43
C GLY A 115 2.07 -15.63 11.15
N ALA A 116 1.23 -16.33 10.39
CA ALA A 116 0.16 -17.18 10.90
C ALA A 116 0.69 -18.33 11.78
N LEU A 117 1.75 -19.01 11.31
CA LEU A 117 2.38 -20.10 12.08
C LEU A 117 3.00 -19.58 13.38
N PHE A 118 3.70 -18.44 13.33
CA PHE A 118 4.29 -17.81 14.50
C PHE A 118 3.21 -17.43 15.54
N ALA A 119 2.15 -16.75 15.12
CA ALA A 119 1.05 -16.37 16.00
C ALA A 119 0.38 -17.59 16.63
N LYS A 120 0.14 -18.64 15.84
CA LYS A 120 -0.44 -19.90 16.34
C LYS A 120 0.45 -20.62 17.35
N LEU A 121 1.77 -20.61 17.17
CA LEU A 121 2.72 -21.33 18.04
C LEU A 121 3.11 -20.52 19.29
N LYS A 122 3.29 -19.20 19.17
CA LYS A 122 3.74 -18.31 20.25
C LYS A 122 2.60 -17.55 20.93
N GLY A 123 1.42 -17.54 20.34
CA GLY A 123 0.27 -16.74 20.74
C GLY A 123 0.35 -15.31 20.20
N GLY A 124 -0.75 -14.59 20.30
CA GLY A 124 -0.96 -13.26 19.75
C GLY A 124 -2.01 -13.26 18.65
N GLN A 125 -2.58 -12.10 18.35
CA GLN A 125 -3.54 -11.91 17.26
C GLN A 125 -2.80 -11.82 15.94
N PHE A 126 -3.34 -12.40 14.87
CA PHE A 126 -2.73 -12.35 13.54
C PHE A 126 -3.54 -11.51 12.57
N ILE A 127 -2.92 -10.47 12.02
CA ILE A 127 -3.45 -9.64 10.95
C ILE A 127 -2.76 -10.02 9.64
N PHE A 128 -3.55 -10.39 8.64
CA PHE A 128 -3.04 -10.54 7.29
C PHE A 128 -3.41 -9.32 6.44
N TRP A 129 -2.43 -8.46 6.15
CA TRP A 129 -2.62 -7.31 5.26
C TRP A 129 -2.29 -7.70 3.82
N VAL A 130 -3.34 -7.96 3.04
CA VAL A 130 -3.25 -8.46 1.67
C VAL A 130 -3.05 -7.28 0.72
N MET A 131 -1.82 -7.10 0.23
CA MET A 131 -1.51 -6.11 -0.81
C MET A 131 -1.71 -6.69 -2.21
N ASP A 132 -1.29 -7.96 -2.40
CA ASP A 132 -1.49 -8.74 -3.61
C ASP A 132 -1.90 -10.17 -3.23
N LEU A 133 -2.81 -10.78 -3.99
CA LEU A 133 -3.32 -12.10 -3.68
C LEU A 133 -2.51 -13.17 -4.43
N ASN A 134 -1.49 -13.72 -3.77
CA ASN A 134 -0.67 -14.80 -4.28
C ASN A 134 -1.08 -16.16 -3.67
N PRO A 135 -1.20 -17.25 -4.47
CA PRO A 135 -0.69 -17.44 -5.83
C PRO A 135 -1.62 -17.02 -6.98
N ASP A 136 -2.79 -16.45 -6.69
CA ASP A 136 -3.76 -16.06 -7.73
C ASP A 136 -3.13 -15.12 -8.77
N GLU A 137 -2.24 -14.19 -8.36
CA GLU A 137 -1.50 -13.31 -9.26
C GLU A 137 -0.60 -14.10 -10.22
N ALA A 138 0.15 -15.07 -9.71
CA ALA A 138 1.05 -15.87 -10.52
C ALA A 138 0.28 -16.71 -11.57
N VAL A 139 -0.92 -17.16 -11.22
CA VAL A 139 -1.82 -17.89 -12.13
C VAL A 139 -2.40 -16.93 -13.17
N ALA A 140 -2.93 -15.78 -12.76
CA ALA A 140 -3.53 -14.80 -13.65
C ALA A 140 -2.53 -14.19 -14.63
N ALA A 141 -1.27 -14.00 -14.20
CA ALA A 141 -0.17 -13.54 -15.05
C ALA A 141 0.43 -14.65 -15.94
N GLY A 142 -0.11 -15.88 -15.89
CA GLY A 142 0.40 -17.01 -16.68
C GLY A 142 1.78 -17.53 -16.27
N TRP A 143 2.24 -17.19 -15.08
CA TRP A 143 3.54 -17.68 -14.58
C TRP A 143 3.44 -19.07 -13.96
N LEU A 144 2.24 -19.43 -13.48
CA LEU A 144 1.94 -20.70 -12.84
C LEU A 144 0.65 -21.28 -13.42
N HIS A 145 0.67 -22.58 -13.75
CA HIS A 145 -0.53 -23.26 -14.21
C HIS A 145 -1.46 -23.57 -13.02
N LYS A 146 -2.75 -23.21 -13.13
CA LYS A 146 -3.75 -23.30 -12.05
C LYS A 146 -3.84 -24.71 -11.45
N ASP A 147 -3.82 -25.75 -12.28
CA ASP A 147 -4.00 -27.15 -11.85
C ASP A 147 -2.70 -27.84 -11.43
N SER A 148 -1.57 -27.13 -11.46
CA SER A 148 -0.28 -27.67 -11.07
C SER A 148 -0.26 -28.00 -9.57
N LYS A 149 0.51 -29.02 -9.20
CA LYS A 149 0.73 -29.40 -7.78
C LYS A 149 1.31 -28.21 -6.98
N THR A 150 2.16 -27.41 -7.62
CA THR A 150 2.74 -26.20 -7.01
C THR A 150 1.66 -25.17 -6.71
N ALA A 151 0.77 -24.86 -7.66
CA ALA A 151 -0.31 -23.92 -7.42
C ALA A 151 -1.23 -24.35 -6.27
N LYS A 152 -1.60 -25.62 -6.23
CA LYS A 152 -2.44 -26.22 -5.17
C LYS A 152 -1.75 -26.14 -3.80
N LEU A 153 -0.44 -26.41 -3.74
CA LEU A 153 0.32 -26.29 -2.50
C LEU A 153 0.36 -24.84 -2.00
N LEU A 154 0.69 -23.90 -2.90
CA LEU A 154 0.76 -22.47 -2.55
C LEU A 154 -0.62 -21.91 -2.12
N ASP A 155 -1.69 -22.35 -2.80
CA ASP A 155 -3.06 -21.96 -2.41
C ASP A 155 -3.44 -22.53 -1.02
N SER A 156 -3.00 -23.77 -0.71
CA SER A 156 -3.21 -24.34 0.63
C SER A 156 -2.49 -23.55 1.73
N LEU A 157 -1.28 -23.06 1.47
CA LEU A 157 -0.54 -22.20 2.41
C LEU A 157 -1.21 -20.82 2.57
N LEU A 158 -1.73 -20.24 1.47
CA LEU A 158 -2.53 -19.04 1.53
C LEU A 158 -3.79 -19.25 2.37
N LEU A 159 -4.55 -20.33 2.10
CA LEU A 159 -5.76 -20.66 2.84
C LEU A 159 -5.50 -20.88 4.34
N PHE A 160 -4.37 -21.49 4.69
CA PHE A 160 -3.96 -21.60 6.10
C PHE A 160 -3.81 -20.20 6.72
N SER A 161 -3.10 -19.28 6.05
CA SER A 161 -2.91 -17.92 6.55
C SER A 161 -4.24 -17.19 6.73
N LEU A 162 -5.13 -17.27 5.73
CA LEU A 162 -6.45 -16.64 5.76
C LEU A 162 -7.35 -17.19 6.88
N ARG A 163 -7.31 -18.51 7.12
CA ARG A 163 -8.13 -19.16 8.18
C ARG A 163 -7.63 -18.82 9.57
N VAL A 164 -6.32 -18.74 9.77
CA VAL A 164 -5.70 -18.41 11.06
C VAL A 164 -5.83 -16.93 11.39
N ALA A 165 -5.96 -16.06 10.39
CA ALA A 165 -6.08 -14.63 10.63
C ALA A 165 -7.30 -14.31 11.50
N ASP A 166 -7.07 -13.47 12.52
CA ASP A 166 -8.11 -12.85 13.34
C ASP A 166 -8.76 -11.71 12.55
N GLU A 167 -7.93 -10.99 11.77
CA GLU A 167 -8.36 -9.91 10.88
C GLU A 167 -7.60 -10.00 9.54
N ILE A 168 -8.31 -9.74 8.45
CA ILE A 168 -7.76 -9.69 7.09
C ILE A 168 -8.04 -8.30 6.52
N VAL A 169 -7.00 -7.56 6.22
CA VAL A 169 -7.12 -6.25 5.58
C VAL A 169 -6.89 -6.41 4.09
N VAL A 170 -7.86 -6.02 3.30
CA VAL A 170 -7.82 -6.03 1.82
C VAL A 170 -7.99 -4.61 1.29
N LEU A 171 -7.65 -4.39 0.01
CA LEU A 171 -7.54 -3.05 -0.54
C LEU A 171 -8.83 -2.57 -1.23
N ASP A 172 -9.69 -3.51 -1.67
CA ASP A 172 -10.95 -3.20 -2.34
C ASP A 172 -11.99 -4.32 -2.19
N ARG A 173 -13.23 -4.05 -2.65
CA ARG A 173 -14.35 -5.01 -2.57
C ARG A 173 -14.11 -6.27 -3.41
N PHE A 174 -13.44 -6.16 -4.55
CA PHE A 174 -13.18 -7.30 -5.42
C PHE A 174 -12.20 -8.27 -4.77
N MET A 175 -11.17 -7.74 -4.08
CA MET A 175 -10.24 -8.55 -3.30
C MET A 175 -10.95 -9.20 -2.10
N ARG A 176 -11.82 -8.46 -1.38
CA ARG A 176 -12.68 -9.03 -0.33
C ARG A 176 -13.51 -10.19 -0.87
N ASP A 177 -14.18 -10.00 -2.00
CA ASP A 177 -15.05 -11.02 -2.57
C ASP A 177 -14.27 -12.28 -3.02
N ARG A 178 -13.03 -12.12 -3.46
CA ARG A 178 -12.12 -13.25 -3.72
C ARG A 178 -11.76 -14.02 -2.45
N VAL A 179 -11.43 -13.31 -1.38
CA VAL A 179 -11.11 -13.91 -0.07
C VAL A 179 -12.34 -14.64 0.49
N VAL A 180 -13.52 -14.02 0.42
CA VAL A 180 -14.79 -14.65 0.87
C VAL A 180 -15.11 -15.88 0.04
N ARG A 181 -14.93 -15.86 -1.29
CA ARG A 181 -15.08 -17.03 -2.15
C ARG A 181 -14.13 -18.19 -1.85
N LYS A 182 -13.00 -17.92 -1.19
CA LYS A 182 -12.10 -18.96 -0.65
C LYS A 182 -12.60 -19.57 0.68
N GLY A 183 -13.81 -19.22 1.13
CA GLY A 183 -14.45 -19.78 2.32
C GLY A 183 -14.12 -19.05 3.63
N ILE A 184 -13.69 -17.80 3.54
CA ILE A 184 -13.41 -16.94 4.72
C ILE A 184 -14.64 -16.10 5.04
N SER A 185 -14.96 -15.98 6.34
CA SER A 185 -16.07 -15.13 6.80
C SER A 185 -15.83 -13.67 6.42
N ALA A 186 -16.85 -13.03 5.84
CA ALA A 186 -16.81 -11.61 5.49
C ALA A 186 -16.58 -10.70 6.71
N GLN A 187 -16.95 -11.15 7.91
CA GLN A 187 -16.76 -10.42 9.17
C GLN A 187 -15.31 -10.26 9.59
N LYS A 188 -14.43 -11.14 9.08
CA LYS A 188 -12.98 -11.06 9.30
C LYS A 188 -12.25 -10.19 8.27
N VAL A 189 -12.96 -9.60 7.31
CA VAL A 189 -12.35 -8.93 6.17
C VAL A 189 -12.73 -7.47 6.14
N SER A 190 -11.77 -6.62 6.48
CA SER A 190 -11.88 -5.16 6.43
C SER A 190 -11.29 -4.60 5.13
N ILE A 191 -11.98 -3.63 4.53
CA ILE A 191 -11.50 -2.93 3.35
C ILE A 191 -10.84 -1.62 3.79
N ILE A 192 -9.52 -1.55 3.59
CA ILE A 192 -8.74 -0.31 3.78
C ILE A 192 -7.87 -0.14 2.54
N PRO A 193 -8.22 0.79 1.64
CA PRO A 193 -7.43 1.04 0.44
C PRO A 193 -6.05 1.59 0.79
N PRO A 194 -5.06 1.45 -0.08
CA PRO A 194 -3.79 2.13 0.07
C PRO A 194 -3.98 3.64 -0.06
N TRP A 195 -3.06 4.39 0.46
CA TRP A 195 -3.12 5.85 0.50
C TRP A 195 -2.11 6.50 -0.44
N ALA A 196 -2.38 7.74 -0.77
CA ALA A 196 -1.42 8.60 -1.44
C ALA A 196 -0.39 9.12 -0.44
N HIS A 197 0.86 9.22 -0.88
CA HIS A 197 1.95 9.81 -0.09
C HIS A 197 1.88 11.35 -0.17
N SER A 198 0.79 11.92 0.36
CA SER A 198 0.45 13.35 0.24
C SER A 198 1.42 14.30 0.91
N GLU A 199 2.26 13.82 1.82
CA GLU A 199 3.37 14.60 2.39
C GLU A 199 4.48 14.88 1.35
N VAL A 200 4.63 13.99 0.36
CA VAL A 200 5.69 14.06 -0.65
C VAL A 200 5.13 14.41 -2.02
N VAL A 201 3.90 13.96 -2.34
CA VAL A 201 3.30 14.10 -3.68
C VAL A 201 2.21 15.17 -3.66
N HIS A 202 2.46 16.25 -4.41
CA HIS A 202 1.55 17.37 -4.64
C HIS A 202 1.77 17.94 -6.04
N TYR A 203 0.86 18.77 -6.52
CA TYR A 203 1.08 19.47 -7.76
C TYR A 203 2.22 20.48 -7.62
N ASP A 204 3.21 20.35 -8.49
CA ASP A 204 4.42 21.18 -8.51
C ASP A 204 4.55 21.87 -9.87
N GLN A 205 4.15 23.16 -9.92
CA GLN A 205 4.15 23.94 -11.17
C GLN A 205 5.55 24.20 -11.70
N ASP A 206 6.49 24.55 -10.82
CA ASP A 206 7.87 24.86 -11.21
C ASP A 206 8.61 23.59 -11.63
N GLY A 207 8.48 22.53 -10.82
CA GLY A 207 9.02 21.22 -11.13
C GLY A 207 8.44 20.63 -12.42
N ARG A 208 7.14 20.85 -12.71
CA ARG A 208 6.52 20.50 -14.00
C ARG A 208 7.27 21.17 -15.17
N GLY A 209 7.55 22.47 -15.07
CA GLY A 209 8.28 23.21 -16.09
C GLY A 209 9.68 22.67 -16.30
N ALA A 210 10.45 22.54 -15.23
CA ALA A 210 11.81 22.03 -15.25
C ALA A 210 11.92 20.59 -15.77
N PHE A 211 11.00 19.71 -15.35
CA PHE A 211 10.94 18.32 -15.82
C PHE A 211 10.65 18.26 -17.34
N ARG A 212 9.70 19.06 -17.82
CA ARG A 212 9.35 19.12 -19.23
C ARG A 212 10.50 19.64 -20.10
N GLU A 213 11.19 20.67 -19.64
CA GLU A 213 12.36 21.22 -20.33
C GLU A 213 13.48 20.16 -20.44
N ARG A 214 13.84 19.54 -19.31
CA ARG A 214 14.88 18.50 -19.24
C ARG A 214 14.63 17.32 -20.18
N HIS A 215 13.37 16.96 -20.40
CA HIS A 215 12.99 15.78 -21.18
C HIS A 215 12.41 16.09 -22.58
N GLY A 216 12.48 17.35 -23.03
CA GLY A 216 11.99 17.77 -24.35
C GLY A 216 10.48 17.66 -24.51
N LEU A 217 9.74 17.94 -23.43
CA LEU A 217 8.27 17.87 -23.35
C LEU A 217 7.60 19.26 -23.36
N THR A 218 8.37 20.33 -23.42
CA THR A 218 7.87 21.72 -23.46
C THR A 218 6.99 21.93 -24.69
N GLY A 219 5.81 22.52 -24.48
CA GLY A 219 4.83 22.75 -25.54
C GLY A 219 4.10 21.50 -26.05
N LYS A 220 4.33 20.32 -25.46
CA LYS A 220 3.66 19.07 -25.81
C LYS A 220 2.48 18.77 -24.89
N TYR A 221 1.50 18.05 -25.41
CA TYR A 221 0.48 17.38 -24.62
C TYR A 221 1.02 16.03 -24.19
N VAL A 222 1.28 15.88 -22.89
CA VAL A 222 1.98 14.73 -22.30
C VAL A 222 0.97 13.71 -21.78
N VAL A 223 0.87 12.57 -22.46
CA VAL A 223 0.12 11.39 -22.04
C VAL A 223 1.10 10.46 -21.30
N MET A 224 0.92 10.30 -19.98
CA MET A 224 1.92 9.64 -19.14
C MET A 224 1.41 8.34 -18.51
N TYR A 225 2.20 7.28 -18.62
CA TYR A 225 2.11 6.10 -17.76
C TYR A 225 3.30 6.07 -16.81
N SER A 226 3.07 6.20 -15.51
CA SER A 226 4.13 6.23 -14.50
C SER A 226 4.02 5.06 -13.52
N GLY A 227 5.12 4.35 -13.28
CA GLY A 227 5.25 3.27 -12.31
C GLY A 227 5.78 1.95 -12.89
N ASN A 228 5.45 0.83 -12.23
CA ASN A 228 5.90 -0.49 -12.65
C ASN A 228 5.19 -0.95 -13.93
N HIS A 229 5.99 -1.35 -14.92
CA HIS A 229 5.56 -1.94 -16.18
C HIS A 229 5.60 -3.47 -16.03
N SER A 230 4.45 -4.08 -15.81
CA SER A 230 4.31 -5.53 -15.57
C SER A 230 3.19 -6.11 -16.42
N PRO A 231 3.14 -7.43 -16.62
CA PRO A 231 2.03 -8.10 -17.31
C PRO A 231 0.65 -7.83 -16.68
N CYS A 232 0.62 -7.37 -15.43
CA CYS A 232 -0.61 -6.98 -14.75
C CYS A 232 -1.25 -5.73 -15.35
N HIS A 233 -0.49 -4.95 -16.13
CA HIS A 233 -0.90 -3.70 -16.75
C HIS A 233 -0.60 -3.75 -18.27
N PRO A 234 -1.38 -4.49 -19.07
CA PRO A 234 -1.10 -4.67 -20.50
C PRO A 234 -1.21 -3.35 -21.25
N LEU A 235 -0.11 -2.92 -21.87
CA LEU A 235 0.01 -1.60 -22.51
C LEU A 235 -0.29 -1.60 -24.03
N ASN A 236 -0.68 -2.73 -24.62
CA ASN A 236 -0.87 -2.85 -26.06
C ASN A 236 -1.82 -1.79 -26.62
N THR A 237 -2.97 -1.56 -25.97
CA THR A 237 -3.95 -0.55 -26.42
C THR A 237 -3.37 0.87 -26.39
N VAL A 238 -2.50 1.17 -25.41
CA VAL A 238 -1.80 2.47 -25.31
C VAL A 238 -0.77 2.61 -26.41
N LEU A 239 0.00 1.56 -26.71
CA LEU A 239 1.02 1.56 -27.74
C LEU A 239 0.41 1.66 -29.16
N GLU A 240 -0.71 0.99 -29.40
CA GLU A 240 -1.45 1.13 -30.65
C GLU A 240 -2.04 2.53 -30.81
N ALA A 241 -2.56 3.15 -29.72
CA ALA A 241 -3.01 4.54 -29.77
C ALA A 241 -1.84 5.51 -30.05
N ALA A 242 -0.66 5.25 -29.50
CA ALA A 242 0.54 6.03 -29.80
C ALA A 242 0.96 5.91 -31.27
N THR A 243 0.79 4.73 -31.86
CA THR A 243 1.06 4.52 -33.31
C THR A 243 0.07 5.32 -34.16
N ARG A 244 -1.22 5.32 -33.83
CA ARG A 244 -2.24 6.09 -34.56
C ARG A 244 -2.09 7.60 -34.44
N LEU A 245 -1.45 8.05 -33.36
CA LEU A 245 -1.18 9.47 -33.10
C LEU A 245 0.27 9.87 -33.45
N ALA A 246 0.97 9.09 -34.26
CA ALA A 246 2.36 9.36 -34.66
C ALA A 246 2.50 10.66 -35.47
N ASP A 247 1.47 11.01 -36.25
CA ASP A 247 1.41 12.22 -37.07
C ASP A 247 0.98 13.47 -36.30
N HIS A 248 0.77 13.35 -34.96
CA HIS A 248 0.45 14.44 -34.06
C HIS A 248 1.69 14.87 -33.27
N PRO A 249 2.53 15.77 -33.80
CA PRO A 249 3.81 16.11 -33.16
C PRO A 249 3.65 16.84 -31.82
N GLU A 250 2.47 17.37 -31.53
CA GLU A 250 2.12 17.99 -30.26
C GLU A 250 1.84 16.98 -29.14
N ILE A 251 1.57 15.68 -29.45
CA ILE A 251 1.22 14.65 -28.48
C ILE A 251 2.43 13.74 -28.22
N VAL A 252 2.81 13.59 -26.95
CA VAL A 252 3.91 12.72 -26.55
C VAL A 252 3.43 11.73 -25.49
N PHE A 253 3.70 10.45 -25.73
CA PHE A 253 3.49 9.36 -24.77
C PHE A 253 4.76 9.17 -23.93
N CYS A 254 4.66 9.43 -22.63
CA CYS A 254 5.78 9.36 -21.71
C CYS A 254 5.60 8.15 -20.77
N PHE A 255 6.48 7.15 -20.90
CA PHE A 255 6.50 5.97 -20.05
C PHE A 255 7.63 6.14 -19.03
N VAL A 256 7.26 6.32 -17.75
CA VAL A 256 8.19 6.57 -16.64
C VAL A 256 8.22 5.36 -15.72
N GLY A 257 9.39 4.82 -15.43
CA GLY A 257 9.54 3.74 -14.47
C GLY A 257 10.42 2.59 -14.96
N GLY A 258 10.04 1.37 -14.61
CA GLY A 258 10.76 0.15 -14.94
C GLY A 258 9.86 -1.07 -14.82
N GLY A 259 10.43 -2.26 -14.86
CA GLY A 259 9.69 -3.52 -14.80
C GLY A 259 9.93 -4.38 -16.02
N SER A 260 9.33 -5.59 -16.03
CA SER A 260 9.57 -6.57 -17.10
C SER A 260 9.09 -6.13 -18.46
N GLU A 261 8.01 -5.34 -18.52
CA GLU A 261 7.41 -4.86 -19.78
C GLU A 261 8.00 -3.53 -20.29
N PHE A 262 8.88 -2.89 -19.51
CA PHE A 262 9.48 -1.62 -19.92
C PHE A 262 10.38 -1.75 -21.15
N ALA A 263 11.08 -2.87 -21.27
CA ALA A 263 11.88 -3.18 -22.47
C ALA A 263 10.99 -3.41 -23.71
N THR A 264 9.81 -4.02 -23.51
CA THR A 264 8.81 -4.24 -24.56
C THR A 264 8.34 -2.92 -25.16
N VAL A 265 8.08 -1.88 -24.32
CA VAL A 265 7.71 -0.53 -24.79
C VAL A 265 8.83 0.08 -25.65
N LYS A 266 10.09 0.00 -25.20
CA LYS A 266 11.25 0.51 -25.94
C LYS A 266 11.42 -0.18 -27.29
N THR A 267 11.32 -1.51 -27.29
CA THR A 267 11.44 -2.32 -28.50
C THR A 267 10.31 -2.01 -29.48
N PHE A 268 9.09 -1.83 -28.99
CA PHE A 268 7.93 -1.44 -29.80
C PHE A 268 8.16 -0.06 -30.46
N ALA A 269 8.57 0.95 -29.67
CA ALA A 269 8.85 2.28 -30.16
C ALA A 269 9.92 2.27 -31.27
N ALA A 270 11.02 1.53 -31.05
CA ALA A 270 12.10 1.39 -32.03
C ALA A 270 11.65 0.67 -33.28
N ARG A 271 10.87 -0.43 -33.14
CA ARG A 271 10.38 -1.23 -34.29
C ARG A 271 9.47 -0.44 -35.23
N PHE A 272 8.63 0.44 -34.69
CA PHE A 272 7.68 1.23 -35.48
C PHE A 272 8.14 2.68 -35.71
N GLY A 273 9.38 3.03 -35.32
CA GLY A 273 9.95 4.36 -35.56
C GLY A 273 9.16 5.49 -34.84
N LEU A 274 8.56 5.24 -33.71
CA LEU A 274 7.65 6.17 -33.04
C LEU A 274 8.41 7.28 -32.30
N ALA A 275 8.51 8.44 -32.95
CA ALA A 275 9.15 9.63 -32.35
C ALA A 275 8.34 10.27 -31.23
N ASN A 276 7.05 9.95 -31.10
CA ASN A 276 6.14 10.45 -30.07
C ASN A 276 6.16 9.62 -28.77
N ILE A 277 7.04 8.62 -28.63
CA ILE A 277 7.24 7.85 -27.39
C ILE A 277 8.53 8.29 -26.68
N ARG A 278 8.43 8.55 -25.38
CA ARG A 278 9.54 8.80 -24.46
C ARG A 278 9.54 7.77 -23.34
N CYS A 279 10.69 7.13 -23.11
CA CYS A 279 10.88 6.15 -22.03
C CYS A 279 11.90 6.68 -21.02
N LEU A 280 11.47 6.94 -19.80
CA LEU A 280 12.27 7.48 -18.69
C LEU A 280 12.37 6.45 -17.59
N ALA A 281 13.53 6.35 -16.92
CA ALA A 281 13.71 5.50 -15.75
C ALA A 281 12.84 5.96 -14.56
N TYR A 282 12.80 5.16 -13.49
CA TYR A 282 12.23 5.60 -12.22
C TYR A 282 12.84 6.93 -11.78
N GLN A 283 11.98 7.85 -11.38
CA GLN A 283 12.42 9.12 -10.84
C GLN A 283 12.69 8.99 -9.33
N PRO A 284 13.66 9.72 -8.78
CA PRO A 284 13.85 9.83 -7.34
C PRO A 284 12.57 10.31 -6.65
N LEU A 285 12.36 9.92 -5.40
CA LEU A 285 11.18 10.34 -4.63
C LEU A 285 11.06 11.87 -4.52
N SER A 286 12.20 12.57 -4.43
CA SER A 286 12.27 14.04 -4.44
C SER A 286 11.80 14.71 -5.75
N GLU A 287 11.80 13.97 -6.87
CA GLU A 287 11.33 14.47 -8.17
C GLU A 287 9.95 13.91 -8.56
N LEU A 288 9.31 13.14 -7.67
CA LEU A 288 8.07 12.45 -7.99
C LEU A 288 6.93 13.43 -8.26
N SER A 289 6.83 14.51 -7.46
CA SER A 289 5.84 15.58 -7.68
C SER A 289 6.02 16.26 -9.03
N ALA A 290 7.25 16.66 -9.35
CA ALA A 290 7.59 17.29 -10.64
C ALA A 290 7.28 16.38 -11.82
N SER A 291 7.69 15.11 -11.73
CA SER A 291 7.47 14.09 -12.76
C SER A 291 5.97 13.83 -13.01
N LEU A 292 5.19 13.60 -11.94
CA LEU A 292 3.76 13.36 -12.07
C LEU A 292 3.00 14.61 -12.54
N SER A 293 3.40 15.80 -12.06
CA SER A 293 2.82 17.06 -12.50
C SER A 293 3.11 17.38 -13.98
N ALA A 294 4.15 16.78 -14.57
CA ALA A 294 4.51 16.98 -15.96
C ALA A 294 3.47 16.44 -16.96
N ALA A 295 2.60 15.52 -16.55
CA ALA A 295 1.55 14.98 -17.40
C ALA A 295 0.36 15.96 -17.58
N ASP A 296 -0.25 15.90 -18.77
CA ASP A 296 -1.55 16.52 -19.04
C ASP A 296 -2.68 15.49 -18.91
N LEU A 297 -2.34 14.20 -19.12
CA LEU A 297 -3.23 13.06 -18.98
C LEU A 297 -2.43 11.87 -18.44
N HIS A 298 -2.86 11.30 -17.34
CA HIS A 298 -2.31 10.03 -16.86
C HIS A 298 -3.10 8.84 -17.39
N ILE A 299 -2.36 7.79 -17.77
CA ILE A 299 -2.92 6.48 -18.12
C ILE A 299 -2.84 5.55 -16.92
N VAL A 300 -3.95 4.95 -16.56
CA VAL A 300 -4.04 3.86 -15.57
C VAL A 300 -4.55 2.62 -16.28
N VAL A 301 -3.83 1.51 -16.17
CA VAL A 301 -4.17 0.25 -16.85
C VAL A 301 -4.35 -0.87 -15.84
N MET A 302 -5.38 -1.69 -16.03
CA MET A 302 -5.65 -2.88 -15.22
C MET A 302 -6.06 -4.06 -16.12
N GLY A 303 -5.29 -5.13 -16.08
CA GLY A 303 -5.66 -6.37 -16.78
C GLY A 303 -6.91 -7.01 -16.18
N ALA A 304 -7.88 -7.40 -17.02
CA ALA A 304 -9.15 -7.94 -16.57
C ALA A 304 -9.02 -9.18 -15.64
N PRO A 305 -8.11 -10.14 -15.87
CA PRO A 305 -7.95 -11.30 -14.97
C PRO A 305 -7.46 -10.94 -13.55
N LEU A 306 -6.92 -9.72 -13.38
CA LEU A 306 -6.23 -9.29 -12.17
C LEU A 306 -7.10 -8.47 -11.22
N VAL A 307 -8.36 -8.20 -11.59
CA VAL A 307 -9.33 -7.55 -10.71
C VAL A 307 -9.52 -8.35 -9.42
N GLY A 308 -9.34 -7.68 -8.28
CA GLY A 308 -9.40 -8.28 -6.94
C GLY A 308 -8.21 -9.20 -6.61
N ILE A 309 -7.14 -9.17 -7.41
CA ILE A 309 -5.88 -9.88 -7.15
C ILE A 309 -4.77 -8.89 -6.88
N VAL A 310 -4.65 -7.87 -7.74
CA VAL A 310 -3.68 -6.77 -7.63
C VAL A 310 -4.43 -5.46 -7.57
N HIS A 311 -3.93 -4.51 -6.80
CA HIS A 311 -4.54 -3.19 -6.66
C HIS A 311 -3.65 -2.11 -7.28
N THR A 312 -4.19 -1.37 -8.25
CA THR A 312 -3.44 -0.33 -8.97
C THR A 312 -3.36 0.96 -8.14
N CYS A 313 -2.29 1.10 -7.35
CA CYS A 313 -2.11 2.24 -6.43
C CYS A 313 -1.80 3.58 -7.13
N LYS A 314 -1.45 3.58 -8.43
CA LYS A 314 -1.05 4.79 -9.18
C LYS A 314 -2.10 5.91 -9.11
N ILE A 315 -3.38 5.53 -9.12
CA ILE A 315 -4.51 6.46 -9.11
C ILE A 315 -4.44 7.46 -7.94
N TYR A 316 -3.97 7.03 -6.76
CA TYR A 316 -3.91 7.85 -5.55
C TYR A 316 -2.94 9.02 -5.68
N ASN A 317 -1.71 8.76 -6.16
CA ASN A 317 -0.71 9.81 -6.39
C ASN A 317 -1.11 10.74 -7.55
N ILE A 318 -1.78 10.20 -8.59
CA ILE A 318 -2.30 11.02 -9.69
C ILE A 318 -3.37 12.00 -9.19
N MET A 319 -4.23 11.57 -8.27
CA MET A 319 -5.21 12.47 -7.64
C MET A 319 -4.53 13.58 -6.82
N CYS A 320 -3.38 13.31 -6.18
CA CYS A 320 -2.63 14.33 -5.43
C CYS A 320 -2.05 15.44 -6.32
N VAL A 321 -1.76 15.16 -7.58
CA VAL A 321 -1.29 16.16 -8.55
C VAL A 321 -2.43 16.75 -9.40
N GLY A 322 -3.67 16.29 -9.20
CA GLY A 322 -4.84 16.83 -9.88
C GLY A 322 -4.84 16.63 -11.40
N SER A 323 -4.15 15.63 -11.91
CA SER A 323 -4.10 15.36 -13.34
C SER A 323 -5.29 14.53 -13.81
N PRO A 324 -5.86 14.80 -15.00
CA PRO A 324 -6.87 13.95 -15.61
C PRO A 324 -6.40 12.52 -15.78
N VAL A 325 -7.35 11.57 -15.71
CA VAL A 325 -7.04 10.13 -15.84
C VAL A 325 -7.82 9.52 -17.00
N LEU A 326 -7.13 8.75 -17.82
CA LEU A 326 -7.73 7.79 -18.74
C LEU A 326 -7.43 6.37 -18.22
N TYR A 327 -8.48 5.69 -17.81
CA TYR A 327 -8.39 4.31 -17.36
C TYR A 327 -8.62 3.35 -18.55
N ILE A 328 -7.75 2.34 -18.69
CA ILE A 328 -7.90 1.27 -19.67
C ILE A 328 -8.00 -0.06 -18.93
N GLY A 329 -9.18 -0.65 -18.96
CA GLY A 329 -9.47 -1.88 -18.23
C GLY A 329 -10.96 -2.14 -18.08
N PRO A 330 -11.34 -3.18 -17.31
CA PRO A 330 -12.74 -3.55 -17.14
C PRO A 330 -13.52 -2.50 -16.35
N ALA A 331 -14.79 -2.31 -16.72
CA ALA A 331 -15.72 -1.41 -16.01
C ALA A 331 -15.93 -1.82 -14.55
N GLU A 332 -15.94 -3.12 -14.26
CA GLU A 332 -15.98 -3.68 -12.91
C GLU A 332 -14.56 -3.74 -12.33
N SER A 333 -14.11 -2.67 -11.68
CA SER A 333 -12.77 -2.57 -11.07
C SER A 333 -12.72 -1.54 -9.94
N HIS A 334 -11.74 -1.68 -9.05
CA HIS A 334 -11.52 -0.72 -7.97
C HIS A 334 -11.26 0.70 -8.46
N VAL A 335 -10.63 0.87 -9.63
CA VAL A 335 -10.39 2.21 -10.22
C VAL A 335 -11.72 2.89 -10.57
N MET A 336 -12.65 2.14 -11.14
CA MET A 336 -13.99 2.66 -11.45
C MET A 336 -14.82 2.91 -10.19
N ASP A 337 -14.70 2.05 -9.16
CA ASP A 337 -15.36 2.27 -7.86
C ASP A 337 -14.84 3.55 -7.17
N ILE A 338 -13.52 3.78 -7.19
CA ILE A 338 -12.92 5.01 -6.65
C ILE A 338 -13.47 6.23 -7.38
N ALA A 339 -13.57 6.17 -8.70
CA ALA A 339 -14.10 7.26 -9.50
C ALA A 339 -15.58 7.53 -9.19
N ALA A 340 -16.42 6.50 -9.19
CA ALA A 340 -17.86 6.60 -8.93
C ALA A 340 -18.15 7.05 -7.50
N GLY A 341 -17.52 6.40 -6.50
CA GLY A 341 -17.75 6.67 -5.08
C GLY A 341 -17.30 8.06 -4.61
N ASN A 342 -16.39 8.71 -5.36
CA ASN A 342 -15.88 10.04 -5.03
C ASN A 342 -16.24 11.12 -6.08
N GLY A 343 -17.05 10.78 -7.08
CA GLY A 343 -17.42 11.68 -8.17
C GLY A 343 -16.23 12.19 -8.99
N ILE A 344 -15.17 11.37 -9.14
CA ILE A 344 -13.95 11.72 -9.88
C ILE A 344 -14.24 11.65 -11.38
N PRO A 345 -13.99 12.72 -12.15
CA PRO A 345 -14.21 12.73 -13.59
C PRO A 345 -13.13 11.90 -14.30
N LEU A 346 -13.34 10.59 -14.33
CA LEU A 346 -12.43 9.65 -14.97
C LEU A 346 -12.96 9.29 -16.36
N SER A 347 -12.09 9.31 -17.37
CA SER A 347 -12.36 8.73 -18.69
C SER A 347 -11.95 7.27 -18.69
N SER A 348 -12.73 6.37 -19.32
CA SER A 348 -12.39 4.95 -19.40
C SER A 348 -12.54 4.39 -20.81
N ALA A 349 -11.78 3.35 -21.13
CA ALA A 349 -11.88 2.55 -22.35
C ALA A 349 -11.59 1.08 -22.02
N GLU A 350 -12.07 0.16 -22.82
CA GLU A 350 -11.74 -1.25 -22.68
C GLU A 350 -10.42 -1.58 -23.38
N HIS A 351 -9.81 -2.71 -23.03
CA HIS A 351 -8.65 -3.22 -23.76
C HIS A 351 -9.03 -3.52 -25.21
N GLY A 352 -8.18 -3.08 -26.15
CA GLY A 352 -8.40 -3.22 -27.60
C GLY A 352 -9.25 -2.11 -28.22
N ASP A 353 -9.97 -1.29 -27.43
CA ASP A 353 -10.73 -0.15 -27.95
C ASP A 353 -9.82 1.07 -28.18
N VAL A 354 -8.96 0.96 -29.17
CA VAL A 354 -7.98 1.98 -29.54
C VAL A 354 -8.67 3.25 -30.03
N ASP A 355 -9.80 3.12 -30.73
CA ASP A 355 -10.55 4.27 -31.27
C ASP A 355 -11.06 5.18 -30.14
N THR A 356 -11.61 4.58 -29.08
CA THR A 356 -12.04 5.33 -27.89
C THR A 356 -10.86 5.97 -27.17
N VAL A 357 -9.72 5.28 -27.05
CA VAL A 357 -8.52 5.84 -26.42
C VAL A 357 -8.02 7.05 -27.19
N VAL A 358 -7.87 6.95 -28.51
CA VAL A 358 -7.43 8.05 -29.38
C VAL A 358 -8.39 9.25 -29.29
N ARG A 359 -9.69 9.03 -29.43
CA ARG A 359 -10.71 10.08 -29.32
C ARG A 359 -10.65 10.80 -27.99
N LYS A 360 -10.46 10.08 -26.88
CA LYS A 360 -10.38 10.68 -25.52
C LYS A 360 -9.10 11.44 -25.29
N ILE A 361 -7.97 11.00 -25.86
CA ILE A 361 -6.71 11.74 -25.84
C ILE A 361 -6.88 13.07 -26.58
N LEU A 362 -7.37 13.04 -27.81
CA LEU A 362 -7.60 14.23 -28.62
C LEU A 362 -8.56 15.22 -27.97
N ALA A 363 -9.65 14.74 -27.36
CA ALA A 363 -10.60 15.57 -26.62
C ALA A 363 -10.00 16.19 -25.35
N GLY A 364 -8.89 15.65 -24.82
CA GLY A 364 -8.20 16.14 -23.64
C GLY A 364 -7.18 17.25 -23.88
N VAL A 365 -6.75 17.46 -25.12
CA VAL A 365 -5.61 18.36 -25.49
C VAL A 365 -5.76 19.80 -24.95
N HIS A 366 -6.99 20.27 -24.72
CA HIS A 366 -7.26 21.63 -24.22
C HIS A 366 -7.66 21.70 -22.74
N ARG A 367 -7.57 20.57 -21.99
CA ARG A 367 -7.92 20.57 -20.56
C ARG A 367 -6.82 21.22 -19.74
N LYS A 368 -7.24 22.02 -18.75
CA LYS A 368 -6.31 22.61 -17.77
C LYS A 368 -5.88 21.58 -16.73
N VAL A 369 -4.62 21.66 -16.33
CA VAL A 369 -4.02 20.90 -15.22
C VAL A 369 -3.37 21.91 -14.27
N PRO A 370 -3.58 21.80 -12.93
CA PRO A 370 -4.35 20.77 -12.24
C PRO A 370 -5.87 20.97 -12.32
N ASP A 371 -6.62 19.89 -12.14
CA ASP A 371 -8.08 19.93 -11.92
C ASP A 371 -8.35 20.04 -10.41
N ASP A 372 -8.90 21.17 -9.97
CA ASP A 372 -9.20 21.46 -8.57
C ASP A 372 -10.21 20.46 -7.96
N GLY A 373 -11.14 19.99 -8.78
CA GLY A 373 -12.10 18.96 -8.37
C GLY A 373 -11.40 17.63 -8.05
N MET A 374 -10.42 17.25 -8.86
CA MET A 374 -9.61 16.05 -8.62
C MET A 374 -8.80 16.17 -7.33
N LEU A 375 -8.10 17.30 -7.13
CA LEU A 375 -7.32 17.58 -5.92
C LEU A 375 -8.18 17.51 -4.65
N LYS A 376 -9.38 18.09 -4.68
CA LYS A 376 -10.31 18.10 -3.53
C LYS A 376 -10.77 16.68 -3.19
N ARG A 377 -11.13 15.88 -4.18
CA ARG A 377 -11.63 14.50 -4.00
C ARG A 377 -10.54 13.53 -3.60
N GLY A 378 -9.31 13.75 -4.05
CA GLY A 378 -8.14 12.95 -3.68
C GLY A 378 -7.80 12.98 -2.17
N ARG A 379 -8.30 13.99 -1.43
CA ARG A 379 -8.04 14.11 0.02
C ARG A 379 -8.53 12.93 0.84
N ASN A 380 -9.59 12.24 0.41
CA ASN A 380 -10.13 11.06 1.10
C ASN A 380 -9.17 9.87 1.12
N PHE A 381 -8.19 9.87 0.21
CA PHE A 381 -7.19 8.79 0.08
C PHE A 381 -5.81 9.19 0.57
N ARG A 382 -5.71 10.26 1.35
CA ARG A 382 -4.46 10.69 1.94
C ARG A 382 -4.08 9.84 3.14
N GLN A 383 -2.80 9.80 3.41
CA GLN A 383 -2.22 9.11 4.55
C GLN A 383 -2.89 9.49 5.87
N GLU A 384 -3.17 10.79 6.08
CA GLU A 384 -3.78 11.33 7.30
C GLU A 384 -5.20 10.81 7.56
N GLN A 385 -5.86 10.28 6.52
CA GLN A 385 -7.21 9.71 6.63
C GLN A 385 -7.20 8.19 6.82
N LEU A 386 -6.29 7.50 6.15
CA LEU A 386 -6.33 6.04 6.05
C LEU A 386 -5.40 5.34 7.05
N VAL A 387 -4.24 5.91 7.38
CA VAL A 387 -3.35 5.35 8.39
C VAL A 387 -4.03 5.27 9.76
N PRO A 388 -4.74 6.32 10.27
CA PRO A 388 -5.48 6.21 11.53
C PRO A 388 -6.53 5.10 11.54
N ARG A 389 -7.20 4.83 10.40
CA ARG A 389 -8.16 3.72 10.30
C ARG A 389 -7.48 2.37 10.49
N LEU A 390 -6.32 2.17 9.85
CA LEU A 390 -5.57 0.93 9.99
C LEU A 390 -4.95 0.77 11.38
N THR A 391 -4.41 1.84 11.96
CA THR A 391 -3.88 1.79 13.34
C THR A 391 -4.98 1.47 14.36
N SER A 392 -6.17 2.08 14.24
CA SER A 392 -7.30 1.80 15.12
C SER A 392 -7.79 0.35 14.98
N LEU A 393 -7.76 -0.23 13.78
CA LEU A 393 -8.07 -1.65 13.57
C LEU A 393 -7.04 -2.55 14.28
N VAL A 394 -5.75 -2.22 14.21
CA VAL A 394 -4.69 -2.96 14.92
C VAL A 394 -4.90 -2.87 16.44
N GLU A 395 -5.27 -1.68 16.93
CA GLU A 395 -5.52 -1.44 18.37
C GLU A 395 -6.78 -2.13 18.90
N ALA A 396 -7.80 -2.29 18.04
CA ALA A 396 -9.04 -2.98 18.41
C ALA A 396 -8.87 -4.49 18.67
N LEU A 397 -7.79 -5.08 18.18
CA LEU A 397 -7.44 -6.49 18.40
C LEU A 397 -6.68 -6.71 19.73
N GLN A 398 -6.73 -5.78 20.68
CA GLN A 398 -6.16 -6.03 22.00
C GLN A 398 -6.83 -7.25 22.64
N PRO A 399 -6.07 -8.22 23.19
CA PRO A 399 -6.66 -9.19 24.07
C PRO A 399 -7.35 -8.41 25.20
N ALA A 400 -8.61 -8.77 25.51
CA ALA A 400 -9.30 -8.21 26.66
C ALA A 400 -8.30 -8.26 27.83
N ARG A 401 -7.97 -7.12 28.42
CA ARG A 401 -7.14 -7.09 29.62
C ARG A 401 -7.82 -8.07 30.59
N GLU A 402 -7.11 -9.15 30.97
CA GLU A 402 -7.54 -9.94 32.12
C GLU A 402 -7.81 -8.92 33.24
N THR A 403 -9.08 -8.73 33.53
CA THR A 403 -9.46 -7.97 34.73
C THR A 403 -8.83 -8.73 35.89
N VAL A 404 -7.72 -8.19 36.41
CA VAL A 404 -7.15 -8.69 37.65
C VAL A 404 -8.33 -8.68 38.62
N PRO A 405 -8.72 -9.83 39.18
CA PRO A 405 -9.80 -9.86 40.14
C PRO A 405 -9.40 -8.90 41.27
N VAL A 406 -10.20 -7.84 41.48
CA VAL A 406 -10.04 -6.99 42.63
C VAL A 406 -10.12 -7.94 43.83
N PRO A 407 -9.07 -8.05 44.68
CA PRO A 407 -9.16 -8.91 45.84
C PRO A 407 -10.38 -8.47 46.65
N ALA A 408 -11.31 -9.40 46.89
CA ALA A 408 -12.46 -9.17 47.71
C ALA A 408 -11.95 -8.61 49.05
N LEU A 409 -12.34 -7.39 49.38
CA LEU A 409 -12.14 -6.84 50.71
C LEU A 409 -12.78 -7.82 51.67
N SER A 410 -11.95 -8.59 52.38
CA SER A 410 -12.35 -9.46 53.46
C SER A 410 -13.12 -8.60 54.47
N SER A 411 -14.37 -9.00 54.71
CA SER A 411 -15.22 -8.48 55.76
C SER A 411 -14.44 -8.39 57.07
N VAL A 412 -14.12 -7.18 57.48
CA VAL A 412 -13.64 -6.93 58.86
C VAL A 412 -14.84 -7.19 59.78
N ALA A 413 -14.66 -8.17 60.67
CA ALA A 413 -15.59 -8.58 61.69
C ALA A 413 -16.00 -7.40 62.57
N ALA A 414 -17.29 -7.35 62.86
CA ALA A 414 -17.89 -6.45 63.89
C ALA A 414 -17.25 -6.68 65.26
N GLY A 415 -16.69 -5.65 65.85
CA GLY A 415 -16.33 -5.56 67.24
C GLY A 415 -17.17 -4.46 67.92
N PRO A 416 -17.37 -4.47 69.28
CA PRO A 416 -18.60 -4.06 69.89
C PRO A 416 -18.74 -2.55 70.18
N SER A 417 -20.01 -2.17 70.34
CA SER A 417 -20.53 -0.88 70.82
C SER A 417 -19.84 -0.36 72.06
N ASN A 418 -19.53 0.93 72.10
CA ASN A 418 -19.67 1.71 73.34
C ASN A 418 -19.97 3.18 73.02
N ASP A 419 -21.01 3.63 73.67
CA ASP A 419 -21.45 5.01 73.83
C ASP A 419 -20.31 5.90 74.33
N ASP A 420 -20.17 7.10 73.77
CA ASP A 420 -19.96 8.33 74.55
C ASP A 420 -19.87 9.53 73.60
N VAL A 421 -20.80 10.42 73.70
CA VAL A 421 -20.83 11.77 73.18
C VAL A 421 -20.01 12.70 74.05
N PRO A 422 -19.26 13.70 73.60
CA PRO A 422 -19.74 15.05 73.76
C PRO A 422 -19.64 15.98 72.56
N GLN A 423 -20.67 16.84 72.52
CA GLN A 423 -20.76 18.03 71.67
C GLN A 423 -19.65 19.05 71.96
N SER A 424 -19.19 19.72 70.96
CA SER A 424 -19.04 21.17 70.85
C SER A 424 -18.14 21.54 69.65
N LEU A 425 -18.52 22.35 68.89
CA LEU A 425 -18.45 23.76 68.56
C LEU A 425 -18.55 24.02 67.03
N ALA A 426 -19.52 24.83 66.74
CA ALA A 426 -19.78 25.44 65.42
C ALA A 426 -18.79 26.56 65.13
N ALA A 427 -18.85 26.97 63.85
CA ALA A 427 -18.53 28.27 63.32
C ALA A 427 -17.15 28.48 62.65
N ALA A 428 -17.20 28.69 61.37
CA ALA A 428 -16.86 29.92 60.66
C ALA A 428 -16.83 29.60 59.12
N ALA A 429 -17.84 29.98 58.41
CA ALA A 429 -18.05 31.14 57.57
C ALA A 429 -16.88 31.48 56.58
N GLY A 430 -17.16 31.27 55.27
CA GLY A 430 -17.10 32.24 54.20
C GLY A 430 -15.73 32.74 53.72
N GLN A 431 -15.48 32.50 52.47
CA GLN A 431 -15.10 33.56 51.57
C GLN A 431 -14.96 33.06 50.11
N GLU A 432 -15.89 33.49 49.29
CA GLU A 432 -15.76 33.60 47.85
C GLU A 432 -14.57 34.49 47.47
N ARG A 433 -13.86 34.18 46.41
CA ARG A 433 -13.22 35.16 45.55
C ARG A 433 -13.28 34.76 44.10
N ASN A 434 -14.13 35.45 43.35
CA ASN A 434 -14.07 35.71 41.90
C ASN A 434 -12.71 36.30 41.51
N TRP A 435 -12.15 35.84 40.41
CA TRP A 435 -11.37 36.70 39.52
C TRP A 435 -11.75 36.40 38.06
N SER A 436 -12.34 37.43 37.45
CA SER A 436 -12.63 37.56 36.04
C SER A 436 -11.45 38.21 35.34
N GLN A 437 -11.28 37.84 34.04
CA GLN A 437 -10.84 38.63 32.87
C GLN A 437 -9.54 39.44 32.94
N GLY A 438 -8.81 39.34 31.87
CA GLY A 438 -7.87 40.39 31.40
C GLY A 438 -6.75 39.87 30.49
N ASP A 439 -6.95 40.22 29.18
CA ASP A 439 -6.04 40.36 28.03
C ASP A 439 -5.50 39.11 27.37
#